data_74df229f13adc7e5b414893011fd8bea
#
_entry.id   74df229f13adc7e5b414893011fd8bea
#
_cell.length_a   1.000
_cell.length_b   1.000
_cell.length_c   1.000
_cell.angle_alpha   90.00
_cell.angle_beta   90.00
_cell.angle_gamma   90.00
#
_symmetry.space_group_name_H-M   'P 1'
#
loop_
_entity.id
_entity.type
_entity.pdbx_description
1 polymer ?
#
loop_
_entity_poly.entity_id
_entity_poly.type
_entity_poly.pdbx_seq_one_letter_code
_entity_poly.pdbx_strand_id
1 'polypeptide(L)'
;MLDSFSKIFVQESGSPFVLSIPGAKSRMPSAKLGAVLKALVKLVTLPFISDSKTVLTGSAEATGGPLKRIGARKVARTPPFSLDYVKAIKNSFGSVRCTVNDVLTAVLGSSLKRYVQETTNVQPSKMRALVPVALPRKKSDTLRNLWSFVSVDLHSEIDDPIARLLNIHKAMDVMKASLEPLMQLAINTITGKFTSLSMRRRLSSTVFGTHSVVFSNVPGPMSRVKVCGYPVEHMYGPFPNVRLQVVAISYNGELTVTICADDGMVPDPDRLTELFLEELEALGSAANISSEGLRMS
;
A
#
# COMPACT_ATOMS: atom_id res chain seq x y z
N MET A 1 24.07 0.04 8.92
CA MET A 1 23.36 0.36 7.65
C MET A 1 22.64 1.72 7.75
N LEU A 2 21.86 2.05 8.79
CA LEU A 2 21.31 3.42 8.97
C LEU A 2 22.39 4.48 9.07
N ASP A 3 23.48 4.21 9.81
CA ASP A 3 24.65 5.13 9.86
C ASP A 3 25.37 5.28 8.52
N SER A 4 25.30 4.26 7.67
CA SER A 4 25.86 4.33 6.31
C SER A 4 24.95 5.12 5.38
N PHE A 5 23.62 5.02 5.55
CA PHE A 5 22.64 5.85 4.82
C PHE A 5 22.71 7.32 5.25
N SER A 6 22.90 7.60 6.55
CA SER A 6 23.03 8.98 7.04
C SER A 6 24.28 9.70 6.51
N LYS A 7 25.32 8.95 6.11
CA LYS A 7 26.52 9.50 5.47
C LYS A 7 26.33 9.79 3.98
N ILE A 8 25.39 9.10 3.33
CA ILE A 8 25.11 9.28 1.90
C ILE A 8 24.04 10.36 1.70
N PHE A 9 23.03 10.37 2.58
CA PHE A 9 21.96 11.35 2.55
C PHE A 9 22.19 12.42 3.62
N VAL A 10 22.36 13.64 3.19
CA VAL A 10 22.53 14.81 4.07
C VAL A 10 21.37 15.75 3.82
N GLN A 11 20.80 16.33 4.87
CA GLN A 11 19.80 17.38 4.73
C GLN A 11 20.44 18.60 4.05
N GLU A 12 19.65 19.41 3.38
CA GLU A 12 20.14 20.63 2.73
C GLU A 12 20.83 21.59 3.72
N SER A 13 20.42 21.54 5.00
CA SER A 13 21.04 22.24 6.13
C SER A 13 22.43 21.73 6.53
N GLY A 14 22.94 20.66 5.89
CA GLY A 14 24.22 20.02 6.26
C GLY A 14 24.12 19.03 7.42
N SER A 15 22.96 18.89 8.05
CA SER A 15 22.75 17.95 9.15
C SER A 15 22.63 16.50 8.65
N PRO A 16 23.10 15.50 9.41
CA PRO A 16 22.89 14.10 9.05
C PRO A 16 21.40 13.80 8.87
N PHE A 17 21.05 13.10 7.80
CA PHE A 17 19.68 12.67 7.59
C PHE A 17 19.30 11.62 8.63
N VAL A 18 18.36 11.96 9.50
CA VAL A 18 17.71 11.01 10.41
C VAL A 18 16.38 10.61 9.80
N LEU A 19 16.26 9.38 9.34
CA LEU A 19 14.98 8.82 8.92
C LEU A 19 14.08 8.75 10.15
N SER A 20 13.30 9.79 10.38
CA SER A 20 12.21 9.77 11.36
C SER A 20 11.08 8.94 10.77
N ILE A 21 11.16 7.64 10.94
CA ILE A 21 9.97 6.80 10.76
C ILE A 21 9.01 7.27 11.84
N PRO A 22 7.84 7.86 11.48
CA PRO A 22 6.85 8.24 12.47
C PRO A 22 6.62 7.02 13.35
N GLY A 23 7.00 7.12 14.62
CA GLY A 23 6.98 5.99 15.52
C GLY A 23 5.59 5.42 15.54
N ALA A 24 5.42 4.22 15.08
CA ALA A 24 4.27 3.43 15.42
C ALA A 24 4.31 3.29 16.95
N LYS A 25 3.70 4.25 17.67
CA LYS A 25 3.24 4.04 19.04
C LYS A 25 2.13 2.99 18.96
N SER A 26 2.47 1.80 18.49
CA SER A 26 1.57 0.68 18.56
C SER A 26 1.59 0.25 20.01
N ARG A 27 0.58 0.65 20.77
CA ARG A 27 0.18 -0.08 21.96
C ARG A 27 -0.02 -1.52 21.49
N MET A 28 0.75 -2.45 22.03
CA MET A 28 0.47 -3.87 21.83
C MET A 28 -0.99 -4.09 22.21
N PRO A 29 -1.84 -4.58 21.29
CA PRO A 29 -3.23 -4.87 21.64
C PRO A 29 -3.25 -5.89 22.78
N SER A 30 -4.13 -5.70 23.74
CA SER A 30 -4.30 -6.67 24.82
C SER A 30 -4.70 -8.02 24.21
N ALA A 31 -3.95 -9.06 24.55
CA ALA A 31 -4.18 -10.41 24.03
C ALA A 31 -5.42 -11.06 24.67
N LYS A 32 -6.60 -10.47 24.46
CA LYS A 32 -7.86 -11.10 24.85
C LYS A 32 -8.06 -12.34 23.98
N LEU A 33 -8.41 -13.47 24.57
CA LEU A 33 -8.58 -14.76 23.88
C LEU A 33 -9.46 -14.63 22.61
N GLY A 34 -10.53 -13.85 22.66
CA GLY A 34 -11.40 -13.59 21.50
C GLY A 34 -10.71 -12.84 20.36
N ALA A 35 -9.77 -11.92 20.65
CA ALA A 35 -9.00 -11.22 19.62
C ALA A 35 -7.99 -12.17 18.95
N VAL A 36 -7.37 -13.04 19.71
CA VAL A 36 -6.45 -14.09 19.20
C VAL A 36 -7.21 -15.03 18.29
N LEU A 37 -8.39 -15.52 18.72
CA LEU A 37 -9.21 -16.44 17.92
C LEU A 37 -9.68 -15.79 16.61
N LYS A 38 -10.15 -14.53 16.65
CA LYS A 38 -10.54 -13.79 15.44
C LYS A 38 -9.38 -13.63 14.46
N ALA A 39 -8.19 -13.26 14.94
CA ALA A 39 -7.00 -13.12 14.11
C ALA A 39 -6.58 -14.47 13.50
N LEU A 40 -6.66 -15.57 14.27
CA LEU A 40 -6.36 -16.91 13.77
C LEU A 40 -7.34 -17.35 12.69
N VAL A 41 -8.64 -17.19 12.91
CA VAL A 41 -9.68 -17.50 11.90
C VAL A 41 -9.42 -16.71 10.63
N LYS A 42 -9.15 -15.41 10.73
CA LYS A 42 -8.86 -14.55 9.56
C LYS A 42 -7.63 -15.04 8.81
N LEU A 43 -6.55 -15.39 9.50
CA LEU A 43 -5.32 -15.88 8.86
C LEU A 43 -5.51 -17.24 8.17
N VAL A 44 -6.29 -18.14 8.77
CA VAL A 44 -6.60 -19.45 8.19
C VAL A 44 -7.53 -19.31 6.98
N THR A 45 -8.47 -18.39 7.03
CA THR A 45 -9.44 -18.19 5.93
C THR A 45 -8.90 -17.34 4.79
N LEU A 46 -7.88 -16.48 5.03
CA LEU A 46 -7.33 -15.56 4.04
C LEU A 46 -6.95 -16.21 2.69
N PRO A 47 -6.32 -17.39 2.64
CA PRO A 47 -5.99 -18.05 1.37
C PRO A 47 -7.20 -18.54 0.57
N PHE A 48 -8.36 -18.69 1.23
CA PHE A 48 -9.59 -19.20 0.60
C PHE A 48 -10.55 -18.10 0.15
N ILE A 49 -10.27 -16.86 0.54
CA ILE A 49 -11.05 -15.70 0.10
C ILE A 49 -10.33 -15.10 -1.11
N SER A 50 -10.98 -15.12 -2.27
CA SER A 50 -10.44 -14.52 -3.49
C SER A 50 -11.17 -13.23 -3.85
N ASP A 51 -10.46 -12.32 -4.48
CA ASP A 51 -11.03 -11.14 -5.09
C ASP A 51 -11.84 -11.51 -6.34
N SER A 52 -12.60 -10.56 -6.87
CA SER A 52 -13.28 -10.69 -8.16
C SER A 52 -12.26 -11.07 -9.23
N LYS A 53 -12.64 -12.01 -10.10
CA LYS A 53 -11.80 -12.38 -11.24
C LYS A 53 -11.77 -11.22 -12.23
N THR A 54 -10.63 -10.58 -12.34
CA THR A 54 -10.38 -9.43 -13.21
C THR A 54 -9.01 -9.59 -13.87
N VAL A 55 -8.65 -8.68 -14.77
CA VAL A 55 -7.29 -8.64 -15.34
C VAL A 55 -6.23 -8.54 -14.25
N LEU A 56 -6.52 -7.89 -13.11
CA LEU A 56 -5.59 -7.70 -12.00
C LEU A 56 -5.32 -8.98 -11.20
N THR A 57 -6.26 -9.92 -11.19
CA THR A 57 -6.09 -11.23 -10.52
C THR A 57 -5.55 -12.30 -11.47
N GLY A 58 -5.50 -12.00 -12.77
CA GLY A 58 -5.22 -12.94 -13.84
C GLY A 58 -6.44 -13.80 -14.20
N SER A 59 -6.55 -14.28 -15.43
CA SER A 59 -7.53 -15.30 -15.78
C SER A 59 -7.21 -16.60 -15.06
N ALA A 60 -8.23 -17.35 -14.64
CA ALA A 60 -8.05 -18.65 -13.99
C ALA A 60 -7.25 -19.62 -14.86
N GLU A 61 -7.30 -19.45 -16.18
CA GLU A 61 -6.55 -20.23 -17.18
C GLU A 61 -5.05 -19.87 -17.22
N ALA A 62 -4.71 -18.57 -16.97
CA ALA A 62 -3.33 -18.13 -16.93
C ALA A 62 -2.63 -18.48 -15.59
N THR A 63 -3.37 -18.75 -14.53
CA THR A 63 -2.86 -18.95 -13.17
C THR A 63 -2.99 -20.39 -12.66
N GLY A 64 -3.24 -21.36 -13.51
CA GLY A 64 -3.30 -22.80 -13.17
C GLY A 64 -2.02 -23.39 -12.57
N GLY A 65 -1.16 -22.53 -12.02
CA GLY A 65 0.10 -22.87 -11.33
C GLY A 65 0.52 -21.75 -10.38
N PRO A 66 1.75 -21.86 -9.81
CA PRO A 66 2.32 -20.76 -9.03
C PRO A 66 2.34 -19.48 -9.87
N LEU A 67 2.05 -18.33 -9.23
CA LEU A 67 2.04 -17.01 -9.86
C LEU A 67 3.20 -16.86 -10.85
N LYS A 68 2.92 -16.88 -12.13
CA LYS A 68 3.90 -16.68 -13.20
C LYS A 68 3.75 -15.26 -13.77
N ARG A 69 4.86 -14.70 -14.20
CA ARG A 69 4.84 -13.53 -15.08
C ARG A 69 4.16 -13.90 -16.38
N ILE A 70 3.27 -13.02 -16.84
CA ILE A 70 2.55 -13.18 -18.11
C ILE A 70 3.26 -12.42 -19.22
N GLY A 71 3.89 -11.27 -18.89
CA GLY A 71 4.51 -10.39 -19.86
C GLY A 71 5.75 -9.65 -19.36
N ALA A 72 6.11 -8.56 -20.01
CA ALA A 72 7.18 -7.67 -19.62
C ALA A 72 6.78 -6.82 -18.41
N ARG A 73 7.75 -6.30 -17.67
CA ARG A 73 7.49 -5.33 -16.61
C ARG A 73 7.38 -3.94 -17.19
N LYS A 74 6.28 -3.28 -16.85
CA LYS A 74 6.07 -1.86 -17.10
C LYS A 74 6.07 -1.09 -15.79
N VAL A 75 6.60 0.11 -15.84
CA VAL A 75 6.62 1.04 -14.71
C VAL A 75 6.04 2.36 -15.19
N ALA A 76 5.00 2.81 -14.50
CA ALA A 76 4.42 4.13 -14.67
C ALA A 76 4.50 4.91 -13.36
N ARG A 77 4.42 6.23 -13.43
CA ARG A 77 4.47 7.10 -12.26
C ARG A 77 3.60 8.32 -12.46
N THR A 78 2.98 8.78 -11.38
CA THR A 78 2.33 10.09 -11.40
C THR A 78 3.39 11.20 -11.48
N PRO A 79 3.09 12.38 -12.04
CA PRO A 79 3.79 13.59 -11.65
C PRO A 79 3.71 13.76 -10.13
N PRO A 80 4.67 14.48 -9.51
CA PRO A 80 4.57 14.85 -8.11
C PRO A 80 3.31 15.66 -7.85
N PHE A 81 2.62 15.40 -6.73
CA PHE A 81 1.44 16.12 -6.31
C PHE A 81 1.50 16.45 -4.81
N SER A 82 0.69 17.39 -4.37
CA SER A 82 0.78 17.97 -3.04
C SER A 82 0.38 16.98 -1.93
N LEU A 83 1.29 16.75 -0.99
CA LEU A 83 0.99 16.03 0.25
C LEU A 83 0.00 16.83 1.13
N ASP A 84 0.05 18.16 1.08
CA ASP A 84 -0.83 19.00 1.88
C ASP A 84 -2.26 18.98 1.35
N TYR A 85 -2.46 18.81 0.04
CA TYR A 85 -3.77 18.52 -0.52
C TYR A 85 -4.39 17.24 0.06
N VAL A 86 -3.63 16.17 0.11
CA VAL A 86 -4.08 14.89 0.71
C VAL A 86 -4.34 15.06 2.21
N LYS A 87 -3.53 15.87 2.91
CA LYS A 87 -3.76 16.19 4.32
C LYS A 87 -5.02 17.06 4.52
N ALA A 88 -5.31 17.97 3.61
CA ALA A 88 -6.55 18.76 3.64
C ALA A 88 -7.77 17.85 3.54
N ILE A 89 -7.77 16.91 2.59
CA ILE A 89 -8.84 15.91 2.46
C ILE A 89 -9.01 15.11 3.77
N LYS A 90 -7.95 14.52 4.31
CA LYS A 90 -8.07 13.71 5.54
C LYS A 90 -8.55 14.51 6.75
N ASN A 91 -8.30 15.81 6.78
CA ASN A 91 -8.66 16.70 7.89
C ASN A 91 -10.08 17.27 7.77
N SER A 92 -10.74 17.17 6.60
CA SER A 92 -12.07 17.74 6.38
C SER A 92 -13.20 17.00 7.11
N PHE A 93 -12.94 15.82 7.66
CA PHE A 93 -13.96 14.95 8.27
C PHE A 93 -14.17 15.18 9.78
N GLY A 94 -13.76 16.32 10.33
CA GLY A 94 -14.05 16.75 11.71
C GLY A 94 -13.59 15.75 12.78
N SER A 95 -14.53 15.03 13.38
CA SER A 95 -14.24 14.07 14.45
C SER A 95 -13.57 12.76 13.99
N VAL A 96 -13.68 12.44 12.70
CA VAL A 96 -13.08 11.23 12.12
C VAL A 96 -11.62 11.49 11.78
N ARG A 97 -10.72 10.82 12.48
CA ARG A 97 -9.26 11.00 12.30
C ARG A 97 -8.72 10.15 11.13
N CYS A 98 -9.16 10.45 9.93
CA CYS A 98 -8.61 9.81 8.74
C CYS A 98 -7.10 10.02 8.63
N THR A 99 -6.41 9.09 8.02
CA THR A 99 -4.96 9.15 7.76
C THR A 99 -4.68 9.34 6.27
N VAL A 100 -3.46 9.75 5.92
CA VAL A 100 -3.01 9.79 4.51
C VAL A 100 -3.16 8.40 3.86
N ASN A 101 -2.86 7.34 4.60
CA ASN A 101 -3.07 5.97 4.13
C ASN A 101 -4.51 5.67 3.75
N ASP A 102 -5.47 6.13 4.54
CA ASP A 102 -6.89 5.89 4.28
C ASP A 102 -7.31 6.58 2.97
N VAL A 103 -6.89 7.84 2.77
CA VAL A 103 -7.15 8.61 1.55
C VAL A 103 -6.53 7.92 0.32
N LEU A 104 -5.24 7.61 0.37
CA LEU A 104 -4.54 6.96 -0.76
C LEU A 104 -5.12 5.58 -1.08
N THR A 105 -5.55 4.83 -0.06
CA THR A 105 -6.19 3.52 -0.25
C THR A 105 -7.59 3.66 -0.87
N ALA A 106 -8.36 4.67 -0.49
CA ALA A 106 -9.68 4.94 -1.07
C ALA A 106 -9.57 5.33 -2.55
N VAL A 107 -8.62 6.22 -2.86
CA VAL A 107 -8.31 6.61 -4.24
C VAL A 107 -7.84 5.42 -5.07
N LEU A 108 -6.95 4.59 -4.53
CA LEU A 108 -6.49 3.38 -5.21
C LEU A 108 -7.65 2.43 -5.52
N GLY A 109 -8.59 2.25 -4.60
CA GLY A 109 -9.76 1.39 -4.80
C GLY A 109 -10.62 1.83 -5.97
N SER A 110 -10.92 3.13 -6.08
CA SER A 110 -11.68 3.68 -7.21
C SER A 110 -10.91 3.64 -8.52
N SER A 111 -9.63 3.99 -8.50
CA SER A 111 -8.79 3.96 -9.70
C SER A 111 -8.69 2.56 -10.30
N LEU A 112 -8.49 1.54 -9.46
CA LEU A 112 -8.46 0.15 -9.89
C LEU A 112 -9.82 -0.32 -10.42
N LYS A 113 -10.91 0.08 -9.78
CA LYS A 113 -12.27 -0.22 -10.26
C LYS A 113 -12.48 0.35 -11.66
N ARG A 114 -12.22 1.66 -11.83
CA ARG A 114 -12.36 2.32 -13.14
C ARG A 114 -11.46 1.69 -14.19
N TYR A 115 -10.21 1.41 -13.85
CA TYR A 115 -9.28 0.78 -14.79
C TYR A 115 -9.80 -0.58 -15.29
N VAL A 116 -10.31 -1.43 -14.39
CA VAL A 116 -10.91 -2.71 -14.76
C VAL A 116 -12.14 -2.51 -15.64
N GLN A 117 -12.99 -1.54 -15.32
CA GLN A 117 -14.18 -1.21 -16.10
C GLN A 117 -13.83 -0.75 -17.51
N GLU A 118 -12.88 0.20 -17.64
CA GLU A 118 -12.43 0.72 -18.93
C GLU A 118 -11.75 -0.37 -19.79
N THR A 119 -11.04 -1.31 -19.15
CA THR A 119 -10.26 -2.33 -19.88
C THR A 119 -11.09 -3.56 -20.26
N THR A 120 -12.07 -3.94 -19.42
CA THR A 120 -12.75 -5.26 -19.55
C THR A 120 -14.26 -5.20 -19.54
N ASN A 121 -14.88 -4.06 -19.32
CA ASN A 121 -16.32 -3.88 -19.06
C ASN A 121 -16.87 -4.72 -17.88
N VAL A 122 -15.97 -5.21 -17.00
CA VAL A 122 -16.35 -5.98 -15.81
C VAL A 122 -16.53 -5.04 -14.62
N GLN A 123 -17.60 -5.25 -13.86
CA GLN A 123 -17.83 -4.56 -12.59
C GLN A 123 -17.22 -5.38 -11.44
N PRO A 124 -16.04 -5.03 -10.91
CA PRO A 124 -15.46 -5.77 -9.79
C PRO A 124 -16.25 -5.47 -8.51
N SER A 125 -16.79 -6.51 -7.90
CA SER A 125 -17.55 -6.38 -6.65
C SER A 125 -16.67 -6.47 -5.40
N LYS A 126 -15.48 -7.05 -5.53
CA LYS A 126 -14.53 -7.23 -4.41
C LYS A 126 -13.10 -7.13 -4.91
N MET A 127 -12.38 -6.16 -4.36
CA MET A 127 -10.94 -6.01 -4.57
C MET A 127 -10.27 -5.73 -3.23
N ARG A 128 -9.11 -6.35 -3.00
CA ARG A 128 -8.32 -6.16 -1.79
C ARG A 128 -6.88 -5.82 -2.12
N ALA A 129 -6.29 -5.03 -1.24
CA ALA A 129 -4.87 -4.75 -1.24
C ALA A 129 -4.15 -5.57 -0.17
N LEU A 130 -2.97 -6.09 -0.51
CA LEU A 130 -1.98 -6.50 0.48
C LEU A 130 -1.14 -5.29 0.85
N VAL A 131 -1.21 -4.89 2.12
CA VAL A 131 -0.49 -3.73 2.64
C VAL A 131 0.62 -4.21 3.56
N PRO A 132 1.90 -3.90 3.26
CA PRO A 132 3.00 -4.20 4.17
C PRO A 132 2.94 -3.25 5.38
N VAL A 133 3.00 -3.83 6.57
CA VAL A 133 2.97 -3.11 7.84
C VAL A 133 4.27 -3.36 8.59
N ALA A 134 4.97 -2.30 8.94
CA ALA A 134 6.16 -2.39 9.79
C ALA A 134 5.76 -2.79 11.21
N LEU A 135 6.46 -3.75 11.78
CA LEU A 135 6.23 -4.22 13.14
C LEU A 135 7.08 -3.45 14.15
N PRO A 136 6.59 -3.28 15.40
CA PRO A 136 7.33 -2.59 16.44
C PRO A 136 8.71 -3.22 16.67
N ARG A 137 9.75 -2.40 16.82
CA ARG A 137 11.12 -2.83 17.09
C ARG A 137 11.51 -2.43 18.51
N LYS A 138 12.30 -3.27 19.16
CA LYS A 138 12.99 -2.90 20.39
C LYS A 138 14.24 -2.08 20.03
N LYS A 139 14.67 -1.17 20.92
CA LYS A 139 15.89 -0.36 20.71
C LYS A 139 17.16 -1.23 20.53
N SER A 140 17.16 -2.43 21.12
CA SER A 140 18.24 -3.41 21.03
C SER A 140 18.20 -4.27 19.77
N ASP A 141 17.17 -4.15 18.94
CA ASP A 141 17.06 -4.99 17.76
C ASP A 141 18.11 -4.58 16.72
N THR A 142 18.85 -5.56 16.24
CA THR A 142 19.68 -5.40 15.04
C THR A 142 18.81 -5.03 13.84
N LEU A 143 19.42 -4.45 12.80
CA LEU A 143 18.73 -4.11 11.54
C LEU A 143 18.12 -5.36 10.91
N ARG A 144 16.91 -5.69 11.31
CA ARG A 144 16.08 -6.74 10.71
C ARG A 144 14.93 -6.09 9.97
N ASN A 145 14.56 -6.67 8.86
CA ASN A 145 13.35 -6.26 8.15
C ASN A 145 12.14 -6.93 8.80
N LEU A 146 11.57 -6.30 9.85
CA LEU A 146 10.42 -6.80 10.59
C LEU A 146 9.15 -6.16 10.02
N TRP A 147 8.46 -6.91 9.20
CA TRP A 147 7.20 -6.49 8.58
C TRP A 147 6.28 -7.69 8.36
N SER A 148 5.02 -7.41 8.18
CA SER A 148 4.00 -8.39 7.83
C SER A 148 3.06 -7.79 6.79
N PHE A 149 2.33 -8.63 6.07
CA PHE A 149 1.23 -8.17 5.22
C PHE A 149 -0.10 -8.21 5.97
N VAL A 150 -0.95 -7.25 5.66
CA VAL A 150 -2.36 -7.27 6.06
C VAL A 150 -3.22 -7.14 4.81
N SER A 151 -4.36 -7.81 4.81
CA SER A 151 -5.35 -7.72 3.75
C SER A 151 -6.35 -6.62 4.07
N VAL A 152 -6.49 -5.66 3.17
CA VAL A 152 -7.40 -4.52 3.30
C VAL A 152 -8.40 -4.56 2.15
N ASP A 153 -9.68 -4.52 2.48
CA ASP A 153 -10.75 -4.37 1.49
C ASP A 153 -10.72 -2.94 0.92
N LEU A 154 -10.77 -2.83 -0.41
CA LEU A 154 -10.77 -1.56 -1.11
C LEU A 154 -12.18 -0.97 -1.28
N HIS A 155 -13.20 -1.70 -0.82
CA HIS A 155 -14.60 -1.30 -0.91
C HIS A 155 -14.99 -0.78 -2.32
N SER A 156 -14.57 -1.54 -3.33
CA SER A 156 -14.83 -1.19 -4.74
C SER A 156 -16.30 -1.19 -5.12
N GLU A 157 -17.15 -1.84 -4.33
CA GLU A 157 -18.61 -1.84 -4.47
C GLU A 157 -19.26 -0.50 -4.12
N ILE A 158 -18.57 0.35 -3.35
CA ILE A 158 -19.08 1.67 -2.91
C ILE A 158 -18.69 2.72 -3.94
N ASP A 159 -19.68 3.39 -4.55
CA ASP A 159 -19.43 4.44 -5.55
C ASP A 159 -19.15 5.81 -4.90
N ASP A 160 -19.83 6.13 -3.80
CA ASP A 160 -19.59 7.39 -3.09
C ASP A 160 -18.17 7.43 -2.51
N PRO A 161 -17.32 8.40 -2.93
CA PRO A 161 -15.93 8.47 -2.51
C PRO A 161 -15.75 8.73 -1.01
N ILE A 162 -16.66 9.48 -0.38
CA ILE A 162 -16.62 9.75 1.06
C ILE A 162 -17.00 8.50 1.85
N ALA A 163 -18.09 7.84 1.48
CA ALA A 163 -18.49 6.59 2.13
C ALA A 163 -17.40 5.52 2.00
N ARG A 164 -16.76 5.39 0.84
CA ARG A 164 -15.62 4.49 0.62
C ARG A 164 -14.47 4.82 1.57
N LEU A 165 -14.05 6.09 1.65
CA LEU A 165 -12.97 6.53 2.54
C LEU A 165 -13.28 6.20 4.00
N LEU A 166 -14.50 6.48 4.48
CA LEU A 166 -14.90 6.21 5.86
C LEU A 166 -14.95 4.70 6.19
N ASN A 167 -15.36 3.86 5.24
CA ASN A 167 -15.32 2.41 5.43
C ASN A 167 -13.89 1.87 5.46
N ILE A 168 -13.00 2.36 4.58
CA ILE A 168 -11.58 2.03 4.61
C ILE A 168 -10.94 2.47 5.93
N HIS A 169 -11.23 3.68 6.40
CA HIS A 169 -10.74 4.16 7.70
C HIS A 169 -11.14 3.20 8.84
N LYS A 170 -12.42 2.81 8.93
CA LYS A 170 -12.88 1.83 9.92
C LYS A 170 -12.13 0.50 9.80
N ALA A 171 -11.95 -0.02 8.60
CA ALA A 171 -11.24 -1.28 8.36
C ALA A 171 -9.75 -1.17 8.79
N MET A 172 -9.10 -0.05 8.47
CA MET A 172 -7.72 0.23 8.87
C MET A 172 -7.56 0.35 10.39
N ASP A 173 -8.51 0.97 11.08
CA ASP A 173 -8.45 1.10 12.54
C ASP A 173 -8.67 -0.25 13.25
N VAL A 174 -9.60 -1.06 12.76
CA VAL A 174 -9.77 -2.45 13.23
C VAL A 174 -8.48 -3.24 13.02
N MET A 175 -7.84 -3.10 11.88
CA MET A 175 -6.59 -3.78 11.54
C MET A 175 -5.44 -3.35 12.46
N LYS A 176 -5.26 -2.05 12.69
CA LYS A 176 -4.22 -1.51 13.60
C LYS A 176 -4.41 -1.99 15.05
N ALA A 177 -5.66 -2.20 15.47
CA ALA A 177 -5.99 -2.73 16.78
C ALA A 177 -5.90 -4.26 16.85
N SER A 178 -5.70 -4.95 15.73
CA SER A 178 -5.67 -6.42 15.66
C SER A 178 -4.30 -7.00 15.98
N LEU A 179 -4.29 -8.27 16.41
CA LEU A 179 -3.07 -9.08 16.58
C LEU A 179 -2.61 -9.74 15.27
N GLU A 180 -3.35 -9.55 14.18
CA GLU A 180 -3.11 -10.21 12.89
C GLU A 180 -1.66 -10.08 12.40
N PRO A 181 -1.03 -8.88 12.35
CA PRO A 181 0.34 -8.75 11.86
C PRO A 181 1.37 -9.51 12.71
N LEU A 182 1.18 -9.51 14.03
CA LEU A 182 2.07 -10.21 14.97
C LEU A 182 1.92 -11.74 14.85
N MET A 183 0.69 -12.21 14.74
CA MET A 183 0.40 -13.63 14.55
C MET A 183 0.92 -14.13 13.20
N GLN A 184 0.80 -13.35 12.14
CA GLN A 184 1.35 -13.70 10.84
C GLN A 184 2.87 -13.80 10.87
N LEU A 185 3.55 -12.88 11.57
CA LEU A 185 5.00 -12.99 11.78
C LEU A 185 5.37 -14.27 12.54
N ALA A 186 4.64 -14.59 13.61
CA ALA A 186 4.86 -15.81 14.37
C ALA A 186 4.65 -17.07 13.50
N ILE A 187 3.57 -17.13 12.74
CA ILE A 187 3.27 -18.22 11.81
C ILE A 187 4.38 -18.32 10.76
N ASN A 188 4.79 -17.21 10.13
CA ASN A 188 5.87 -17.22 9.15
C ASN A 188 7.21 -17.70 9.75
N THR A 189 7.48 -17.35 11.00
CA THR A 189 8.70 -17.79 11.71
C THR A 189 8.66 -19.28 11.99
N ILE A 190 7.51 -19.80 12.45
CA ILE A 190 7.32 -21.22 12.75
C ILE A 190 7.35 -22.04 11.45
N THR A 191 6.54 -21.66 10.47
CA THR A 191 6.48 -22.36 9.18
C THR A 191 7.83 -22.31 8.46
N GLY A 192 8.57 -21.19 8.59
CA GLY A 192 9.92 -21.06 8.05
C GLY A 192 10.91 -22.09 8.56
N LYS A 193 10.69 -22.65 9.77
CA LYS A 193 11.54 -23.71 10.34
C LYS A 193 11.11 -25.11 9.92
N PHE A 194 9.82 -25.32 9.69
CA PHE A 194 9.24 -26.66 9.52
C PHE A 194 8.73 -26.95 8.10
N THR A 195 8.73 -25.98 7.20
CA THR A 195 8.24 -26.17 5.82
C THR A 195 9.36 -26.03 4.79
N SER A 196 9.26 -26.82 3.72
CA SER A 196 10.18 -26.72 2.60
C SER A 196 10.02 -25.36 1.86
N LEU A 197 11.06 -24.95 1.14
CA LEU A 197 11.03 -23.72 0.33
C LEU A 197 9.89 -23.74 -0.72
N SER A 198 9.65 -24.91 -1.32
CA SER A 198 8.57 -25.09 -2.29
C SER A 198 7.19 -24.86 -1.67
N MET A 199 6.96 -25.38 -0.46
CA MET A 199 5.71 -25.18 0.26
C MET A 199 5.49 -23.72 0.65
N ARG A 200 6.53 -23.03 1.13
CA ARG A 200 6.48 -21.60 1.44
C ARG A 200 6.17 -20.77 0.19
N ARG A 201 6.81 -21.07 -0.93
CA ARG A 201 6.53 -20.41 -2.21
C ARG A 201 5.08 -20.63 -2.64
N ARG A 202 4.54 -21.84 -2.48
CA ARG A 202 3.14 -22.14 -2.80
C ARG A 202 2.17 -21.37 -1.93
N LEU A 203 2.38 -21.34 -0.61
CA LEU A 203 1.55 -20.58 0.33
C LEU A 203 1.58 -19.07 0.03
N SER A 204 2.77 -18.51 -0.18
CA SER A 204 2.91 -17.11 -0.55
C SER A 204 2.20 -16.82 -1.87
N SER A 205 2.41 -17.64 -2.91
CA SER A 205 1.75 -17.42 -4.21
C SER A 205 0.23 -17.52 -4.12
N THR A 206 -0.31 -18.37 -3.24
CA THR A 206 -1.75 -18.43 -2.99
C THR A 206 -2.25 -17.12 -2.39
N VAL A 207 -1.62 -16.63 -1.31
CA VAL A 207 -2.03 -15.37 -0.67
C VAL A 207 -1.92 -14.18 -1.64
N PHE A 208 -0.80 -14.06 -2.35
CA PHE A 208 -0.64 -13.01 -3.37
C PHE A 208 -1.64 -13.17 -4.53
N GLY A 209 -1.95 -14.43 -4.89
CA GLY A 209 -2.89 -14.76 -5.97
C GLY A 209 -4.34 -14.38 -5.71
N THR A 210 -4.73 -14.23 -4.45
CA THR A 210 -6.10 -13.91 -4.05
C THR A 210 -6.36 -12.40 -3.90
N HIS A 211 -5.36 -11.54 -4.13
CA HIS A 211 -5.46 -10.10 -3.99
C HIS A 211 -5.23 -9.38 -5.31
N SER A 212 -5.87 -8.25 -5.50
CA SER A 212 -5.79 -7.44 -6.73
C SER A 212 -4.49 -6.66 -6.83
N VAL A 213 -3.95 -6.17 -5.70
CA VAL A 213 -2.79 -5.27 -5.67
C VAL A 213 -1.98 -5.44 -4.39
N VAL A 214 -0.69 -5.13 -4.47
CA VAL A 214 0.15 -4.85 -3.30
C VAL A 214 0.33 -3.34 -3.22
N PHE A 215 -0.05 -2.74 -2.11
CA PHE A 215 0.01 -1.30 -1.90
C PHE A 215 0.90 -0.95 -0.72
N SER A 216 1.90 -0.11 -0.96
CA SER A 216 2.81 0.38 0.07
C SER A 216 2.83 1.90 0.08
N ASN A 217 2.65 2.50 1.26
CA ASN A 217 2.90 3.92 1.46
C ASN A 217 4.14 4.08 2.34
N VAL A 218 5.16 4.73 1.78
CA VAL A 218 6.48 4.90 2.41
C VAL A 218 6.70 6.37 2.70
N PRO A 219 6.69 6.78 3.99
CA PRO A 219 7.07 8.15 4.33
C PRO A 219 8.56 8.34 4.03
N GLY A 220 8.86 9.32 3.22
CA GLY A 220 10.22 9.76 2.92
C GLY A 220 10.62 11.00 3.73
N PRO A 221 11.80 11.60 3.43
CA PRO A 221 12.28 12.81 4.05
C PRO A 221 11.28 13.98 3.93
N MET A 222 11.07 14.68 5.04
CA MET A 222 10.20 15.87 5.08
C MET A 222 10.86 17.13 4.54
N SER A 223 12.17 17.12 4.36
CA SER A 223 12.98 18.20 3.81
C SER A 223 13.85 17.69 2.67
N ARG A 224 14.27 18.60 1.80
CA ARG A 224 15.16 18.29 0.68
C ARG A 224 16.46 17.67 1.17
N VAL A 225 16.90 16.60 0.53
CA VAL A 225 18.14 15.89 0.83
C VAL A 225 19.12 15.98 -0.33
N LYS A 226 20.41 15.81 -0.02
CA LYS A 226 21.48 15.69 -1.01
C LYS A 226 22.06 14.29 -0.97
N VAL A 227 22.41 13.78 -2.14
CA VAL A 227 23.14 12.51 -2.31
C VAL A 227 24.46 12.82 -2.98
N CYS A 228 25.56 12.51 -2.33
CA CYS A 228 26.91 12.85 -2.84
C CYS A 228 27.07 14.33 -3.23
N GLY A 229 26.44 15.24 -2.48
CA GLY A 229 26.47 16.69 -2.74
C GLY A 229 25.43 17.22 -3.72
N TYR A 230 24.75 16.37 -4.47
CA TYR A 230 23.71 16.76 -5.42
C TYR A 230 22.32 16.74 -4.78
N PRO A 231 21.48 17.77 -4.99
CA PRO A 231 20.12 17.78 -4.46
C PRO A 231 19.28 16.71 -5.12
N VAL A 232 18.45 16.04 -4.33
CA VAL A 232 17.40 15.13 -4.82
C VAL A 232 16.15 15.97 -5.08
N GLU A 233 15.66 15.98 -6.30
CA GLU A 233 14.45 16.72 -6.66
C GLU A 233 13.20 15.93 -6.32
N HIS A 234 13.11 14.68 -6.75
CA HIS A 234 11.95 13.81 -6.54
C HIS A 234 12.37 12.40 -6.12
N MET A 235 11.50 11.71 -5.41
CA MET A 235 11.69 10.30 -5.04
C MET A 235 10.58 9.44 -5.62
N TYR A 236 10.97 8.32 -6.22
CA TYR A 236 10.06 7.32 -6.77
C TYR A 236 10.43 5.94 -6.23
N GLY A 237 9.42 5.08 -6.08
CA GLY A 237 9.62 3.74 -5.51
C GLY A 237 9.19 2.61 -6.44
N PRO A 238 9.88 2.39 -7.59
CA PRO A 238 9.57 1.23 -8.40
C PRO A 238 9.98 -0.05 -7.66
N PHE A 239 8.99 -0.86 -7.33
CA PHE A 239 9.23 -2.14 -6.67
C PHE A 239 8.57 -3.26 -7.49
N PRO A 240 9.36 -4.07 -8.24
CA PRO A 240 8.81 -5.14 -9.03
C PRO A 240 8.27 -6.27 -8.15
N ASN A 241 7.02 -6.66 -8.38
CA ASN A 241 6.37 -7.79 -7.73
C ASN A 241 5.77 -8.73 -8.77
N VAL A 242 5.34 -9.90 -8.38
CA VAL A 242 4.62 -10.83 -9.25
C VAL A 242 3.22 -10.30 -9.57
N ARG A 243 2.64 -9.54 -8.67
CA ARG A 243 1.36 -8.84 -8.84
C ARG A 243 1.57 -7.36 -9.11
N LEU A 244 0.50 -6.68 -9.48
CA LEU A 244 0.44 -5.24 -9.50
C LEU A 244 0.94 -4.68 -8.18
N GLN A 245 2.00 -3.87 -8.24
CA GLN A 245 2.57 -3.19 -7.08
C GLN A 245 2.40 -1.70 -7.25
N VAL A 246 1.79 -1.08 -6.26
CA VAL A 246 1.63 0.37 -6.18
C VAL A 246 2.38 0.87 -4.95
N VAL A 247 3.27 1.84 -5.14
CA VAL A 247 4.07 2.44 -4.08
C VAL A 247 3.86 3.94 -4.09
N ALA A 248 3.33 4.48 -3.00
CA ALA A 248 3.31 5.91 -2.74
C ALA A 248 4.53 6.29 -1.89
N ILE A 249 5.22 7.37 -2.26
CA ILE A 249 6.33 7.92 -1.48
C ILE A 249 6.07 9.40 -1.26
N SER A 250 6.20 9.86 0.01
CA SER A 250 6.22 11.28 0.31
C SER A 250 7.66 11.78 0.39
N TYR A 251 7.92 12.94 -0.17
CA TYR A 251 9.22 13.59 -0.14
C TYR A 251 9.06 15.11 -0.19
N ASN A 252 9.65 15.84 0.74
CA ASN A 252 9.70 17.31 0.73
C ASN A 252 8.34 18.00 0.45
N GLY A 253 7.27 17.52 1.07
CA GLY A 253 5.92 18.06 0.86
C GLY A 253 5.18 17.51 -0.37
N GLU A 254 5.83 16.70 -1.18
CA GLU A 254 5.26 16.04 -2.35
C GLU A 254 4.88 14.60 -2.06
N LEU A 255 3.99 14.07 -2.90
CA LEU A 255 3.69 12.66 -3.03
C LEU A 255 3.91 12.23 -4.48
N THR A 256 4.45 11.04 -4.66
CA THR A 256 4.54 10.35 -5.95
C THR A 256 3.96 8.95 -5.82
N VAL A 257 3.24 8.49 -6.81
CA VAL A 257 2.75 7.12 -6.89
C VAL A 257 3.42 6.42 -8.06
N THR A 258 4.07 5.31 -7.78
CA THR A 258 4.72 4.46 -8.80
C THR A 258 3.97 3.15 -8.92
N ILE A 259 3.62 2.78 -10.13
CA ILE A 259 2.94 1.55 -10.49
C ILE A 259 3.92 0.64 -11.20
N CYS A 260 4.08 -0.57 -10.70
CA CYS A 260 4.91 -1.61 -11.29
C CYS A 260 4.04 -2.81 -11.62
N ALA A 261 3.85 -3.11 -12.87
CA ALA A 261 2.91 -4.13 -13.32
C ALA A 261 3.50 -5.02 -14.40
N ASP A 262 2.86 -6.17 -14.59
CA ASP A 262 3.06 -7.05 -15.74
C ASP A 262 2.14 -6.57 -16.86
N ASP A 263 2.65 -6.36 -18.07
CA ASP A 263 1.87 -5.84 -19.20
C ASP A 263 0.75 -6.77 -19.66
N GLY A 264 0.85 -8.05 -19.36
CA GLY A 264 -0.26 -8.99 -19.57
C GLY A 264 -1.42 -8.82 -18.58
N MET A 265 -1.19 -8.10 -17.44
CA MET A 265 -2.22 -7.81 -16.43
C MET A 265 -2.67 -6.35 -16.50
N VAL A 266 -1.75 -5.44 -16.70
CA VAL A 266 -1.98 -4.00 -16.81
C VAL A 266 -1.28 -3.50 -18.06
N PRO A 267 -1.92 -3.59 -19.22
CA PRO A 267 -1.33 -3.20 -20.50
C PRO A 267 -0.94 -1.73 -20.56
N ASP A 268 -1.72 -0.87 -19.91
CA ASP A 268 -1.51 0.58 -19.85
C ASP A 268 -1.44 1.05 -18.40
N PRO A 269 -0.27 0.98 -17.75
CA PRO A 269 -0.11 1.47 -16.38
C PRO A 269 -0.10 3.00 -16.30
N ASP A 270 0.17 3.73 -17.38
CA ASP A 270 0.11 5.19 -17.42
C ASP A 270 -1.35 5.63 -17.24
N ARG A 271 -2.31 5.00 -17.93
CA ARG A 271 -3.73 5.25 -17.72
C ARG A 271 -4.15 5.05 -16.26
N LEU A 272 -3.61 4.06 -15.58
CA LEU A 272 -3.91 3.83 -14.17
C LEU A 272 -3.34 4.96 -13.28
N THR A 273 -2.20 5.56 -13.64
CA THR A 273 -1.68 6.74 -12.90
C THR A 273 -2.53 7.98 -13.11
N GLU A 274 -3.06 8.19 -14.31
CA GLU A 274 -4.02 9.25 -14.62
C GLU A 274 -5.29 9.09 -13.79
N LEU A 275 -5.89 7.89 -13.83
CA LEU A 275 -7.08 7.55 -13.04
C LEU A 275 -6.85 7.78 -11.53
N PHE A 276 -5.65 7.52 -11.05
CA PHE A 276 -5.32 7.78 -9.64
C PHE A 276 -5.43 9.27 -9.30
N LEU A 277 -4.95 10.15 -10.16
CA LEU A 277 -5.06 11.61 -9.95
C LEU A 277 -6.49 12.11 -10.14
N GLU A 278 -7.22 11.60 -11.15
CA GLU A 278 -8.63 11.93 -11.37
C GLU A 278 -9.49 11.56 -10.14
N GLU A 279 -9.29 10.37 -9.58
CA GLU A 279 -10.03 9.92 -8.39
C GLU A 279 -9.62 10.67 -7.11
N LEU A 280 -8.35 11.10 -7.02
CA LEU A 280 -7.90 11.95 -5.93
C LEU A 280 -8.57 13.33 -5.98
N GLU A 281 -8.68 13.92 -7.17
CA GLU A 281 -9.37 15.18 -7.39
C GLU A 281 -10.88 15.05 -7.12
N ALA A 282 -11.50 13.95 -7.57
CA ALA A 282 -12.91 13.65 -7.31
C ALA A 282 -13.20 13.52 -5.81
N LEU A 283 -12.34 12.83 -5.06
CA LEU A 283 -12.46 12.72 -3.60
C LEU A 283 -12.26 14.09 -2.92
N GLY A 284 -11.30 14.90 -3.38
CA GLY A 284 -11.08 16.26 -2.88
C GLY A 284 -12.30 17.14 -3.10
N SER A 285 -12.86 17.11 -4.30
CA SER A 285 -14.09 17.86 -4.64
C SER A 285 -15.27 17.44 -3.78
N ALA A 286 -15.47 16.12 -3.57
CA ALA A 286 -16.49 15.60 -2.67
C ALA A 286 -16.28 16.03 -1.21
N ALA A 287 -15.03 16.24 -0.80
CA ALA A 287 -14.67 16.76 0.52
C ALA A 287 -14.67 18.31 0.61
N ASN A 288 -15.10 19.02 -0.44
CA ASN A 288 -15.08 20.49 -0.59
C ASN A 288 -13.66 21.10 -0.50
N ILE A 289 -12.65 20.40 -1.01
CA ILE A 289 -11.27 20.88 -1.12
C ILE A 289 -11.00 21.28 -2.58
N SER A 290 -10.50 22.52 -2.78
CA SER A 290 -10.18 23.05 -4.12
C SER A 290 -9.06 22.24 -4.77
N SER A 291 -9.24 21.87 -6.04
CA SER A 291 -8.24 21.12 -6.83
C SER A 291 -6.99 21.96 -7.18
N GLU A 292 -7.03 23.28 -7.01
CA GLU A 292 -5.85 24.15 -7.22
C GLU A 292 -4.66 23.72 -6.35
N GLY A 293 -4.91 23.18 -5.15
CA GLY A 293 -3.89 22.65 -4.25
C GLY A 293 -3.31 21.31 -4.64
N LEU A 294 -3.84 20.62 -5.67
CA LEU A 294 -3.37 19.28 -6.07
C LEU A 294 -2.03 19.34 -6.80
N ARG A 295 -1.89 20.29 -7.72
CA ARG A 295 -0.67 20.46 -8.51
C ARG A 295 0.36 21.27 -7.74
N MET A 296 1.62 20.85 -7.84
CA MET A 296 2.73 21.66 -7.33
C MET A 296 2.98 22.81 -8.31
N SER A 297 3.02 24.01 -7.77
CA SER A 297 3.37 25.24 -8.51
C SER A 297 4.87 25.29 -8.82
#